data_d2d60b551e869f16e7baf99a83fa2559
#
_entry.id   d2d60b551e869f16e7baf99a83fa2559
#
_cell.length_a   1.000
_cell.length_b   1.000
_cell.length_c   1.000
_cell.angle_alpha   90.00
_cell.angle_beta   90.00
_cell.angle_gamma   90.00
#
_symmetry.space_group_name_H-M   'P 1'
#
loop_
_entity.id
_entity.type
_entity.pdbx_description
1 polymer ?
#
loop_
_entity_poly.entity_id
_entity_poly.type
_entity_poly.pdbx_seq_one_letter_code
_entity_poly.pdbx_strand_id
1 'polypeptide(L)'
;MKHALASLVMVALLVSPAFSQTLPPEEVLKALRAGGYVIVVRHGATHADQADTDPLNLDNVAKQRQLNDKGRADARALGELFKAASVPIGKSYSSRFFRAVETARLIGGKEPQATPDVSEGGLVVSPNENNRRTAALRALVGAAPEPGTNTLIVTHKPNILDAFGRDWFEIKEGEASIFKPAGDGTYTLVGRVQINQWATSK
;
A
#
# COMPACT_ATOMS: atom_id res chain seq x y z
N MET A 1 37.45 -59.60 -20.42
CA MET A 1 36.21 -58.97 -19.98
C MET A 1 36.58 -57.60 -19.38
N LYS A 2 36.30 -56.47 -20.09
CA LYS A 2 36.62 -55.11 -19.66
C LYS A 2 35.33 -54.49 -19.23
N HIS A 3 35.21 -54.16 -17.92
CA HIS A 3 34.08 -53.42 -17.38
C HIS A 3 34.36 -51.93 -17.49
N ALA A 4 33.56 -51.23 -18.31
CA ALA A 4 33.57 -49.75 -18.37
C ALA A 4 32.62 -49.20 -17.27
N LEU A 5 33.16 -48.49 -16.30
CA LEU A 5 32.39 -47.72 -15.35
C LEU A 5 31.98 -46.39 -16.05
N ALA A 6 30.68 -46.20 -16.21
CA ALA A 6 30.13 -44.93 -16.66
C ALA A 6 29.86 -44.07 -15.41
N SER A 7 30.63 -42.99 -15.24
CA SER A 7 30.41 -41.99 -14.19
C SER A 7 29.29 -41.03 -14.60
N LEU A 8 28.18 -41.10 -13.88
CA LEU A 8 27.04 -40.17 -14.03
C LEU A 8 27.36 -38.86 -13.28
N VAL A 9 27.67 -37.82 -14.02
CA VAL A 9 27.85 -36.45 -13.43
C VAL A 9 26.46 -35.83 -13.25
N MET A 10 26.02 -35.76 -12.00
CA MET A 10 24.78 -35.08 -11.61
C MET A 10 25.05 -33.57 -11.49
N VAL A 11 24.64 -32.78 -12.48
CA VAL A 11 24.69 -31.32 -12.44
C VAL A 11 23.53 -30.81 -11.56
N ALA A 12 23.81 -30.42 -10.33
CA ALA A 12 22.87 -29.76 -9.47
C ALA A 12 22.69 -28.31 -9.95
N LEU A 13 21.55 -28.01 -10.56
CA LEU A 13 21.13 -26.65 -10.86
C LEU A 13 20.81 -25.93 -9.52
N LEU A 14 21.72 -25.08 -9.08
CA LEU A 14 21.48 -24.14 -7.97
C LEU A 14 20.44 -23.10 -8.43
N VAL A 15 19.17 -23.32 -8.12
CA VAL A 15 18.14 -22.31 -8.24
C VAL A 15 18.36 -21.31 -7.10
N SER A 16 19.07 -20.23 -7.37
CA SER A 16 19.16 -19.09 -6.44
C SER A 16 17.75 -18.49 -6.31
N PRO A 17 17.25 -18.25 -5.07
CA PRO A 17 16.03 -17.49 -4.92
C PRO A 17 16.25 -16.09 -5.52
N ALA A 18 15.49 -15.76 -6.57
CA ALA A 18 15.45 -14.41 -7.10
C ALA A 18 14.84 -13.51 -6.01
N PHE A 19 15.67 -12.82 -5.25
CA PHE A 19 15.21 -11.66 -4.49
C PHE A 19 14.66 -10.68 -5.53
N SER A 20 13.35 -10.53 -5.57
CA SER A 20 12.71 -9.50 -6.39
C SER A 20 13.22 -8.15 -5.88
N GLN A 21 14.18 -7.55 -6.60
CA GLN A 21 14.64 -6.20 -6.30
C GLN A 21 13.46 -5.25 -6.50
N THR A 22 13.11 -4.52 -5.44
CA THR A 22 12.11 -3.46 -5.54
C THR A 22 12.63 -2.36 -6.45
N LEU A 23 11.75 -1.84 -7.33
CA LEU A 23 12.08 -0.77 -8.26
C LEU A 23 12.40 0.54 -7.51
N PRO A 24 13.33 1.35 -7.99
CA PRO A 24 13.56 2.70 -7.49
C PRO A 24 12.37 3.62 -7.78
N PRO A 25 12.20 4.75 -7.05
CA PRO A 25 11.03 5.62 -7.15
C PRO A 25 10.68 6.09 -8.56
N GLU A 26 11.67 6.43 -9.37
CA GLU A 26 11.49 6.87 -10.77
C GLU A 26 10.92 5.75 -11.66
N GLU A 27 11.38 4.52 -11.51
CA GLU A 27 10.88 3.38 -12.27
C GLU A 27 9.48 2.97 -11.78
N VAL A 28 9.21 3.11 -10.47
CA VAL A 28 7.85 2.95 -9.93
C VAL A 28 6.90 3.97 -10.55
N LEU A 29 7.27 5.25 -10.60
CA LEU A 29 6.44 6.31 -11.18
C LEU A 29 6.17 6.04 -12.67
N LYS A 30 7.18 5.61 -13.41
CA LYS A 30 7.05 5.21 -14.81
C LYS A 30 6.10 4.02 -15.00
N ALA A 31 6.22 3.00 -14.15
CA ALA A 31 5.34 1.83 -14.20
C ALA A 31 3.87 2.21 -13.92
N LEU A 32 3.61 3.08 -12.95
CA LEU A 32 2.27 3.53 -12.58
C LEU A 32 1.52 4.27 -13.72
N ARG A 33 2.22 4.86 -14.68
CA ARG A 33 1.61 5.52 -15.86
C ARG A 33 0.81 4.53 -16.73
N ALA A 34 1.27 3.28 -16.79
CA ALA A 34 0.60 2.25 -17.60
C ALA A 34 -0.67 1.70 -16.93
N GLY A 35 -0.87 1.98 -15.64
CA GLY A 35 -1.93 1.36 -14.84
C GLY A 35 -1.67 -0.11 -14.50
N GLY A 36 -2.65 -0.73 -13.83
CA GLY A 36 -2.61 -2.14 -13.47
C GLY A 36 -1.88 -2.43 -12.16
N TYR A 37 -1.68 -1.43 -11.30
CA TYR A 37 -1.07 -1.57 -9.98
C TYR A 37 -2.03 -1.19 -8.87
N VAL A 38 -1.77 -1.72 -7.68
CA VAL A 38 -2.44 -1.32 -6.44
C VAL A 38 -1.43 -0.58 -5.57
N ILE A 39 -1.77 0.65 -5.19
CA ILE A 39 -0.96 1.56 -4.40
C ILE A 39 -1.54 1.57 -2.98
N VAL A 40 -0.86 0.95 -2.02
CA VAL A 40 -1.26 0.95 -0.60
C VAL A 40 -0.43 2.00 0.13
N VAL A 41 -1.10 2.99 0.72
CA VAL A 41 -0.47 4.12 1.41
C VAL A 41 -0.84 4.08 2.89
N ARG A 42 0.14 4.18 3.77
CA ARG A 42 -0.13 4.58 5.15
C ARG A 42 -0.53 6.05 5.14
N HIS A 43 -1.63 6.42 5.81
CA HIS A 43 -2.07 7.83 5.89
C HIS A 43 -0.92 8.80 6.17
N GLY A 44 -1.07 10.07 5.79
CA GLY A 44 -0.09 11.13 5.98
C GLY A 44 0.23 11.42 7.45
N ALA A 45 1.21 12.28 7.68
CA ALA A 45 1.65 12.67 9.01
C ALA A 45 0.51 13.32 9.82
N THR A 46 0.43 13.00 11.10
CA THR A 46 -0.64 13.40 12.01
C THR A 46 -0.09 14.24 13.18
N HIS A 47 -0.96 14.93 13.90
CA HIS A 47 -0.62 15.58 15.15
C HIS A 47 -0.25 14.55 16.22
N ALA A 48 0.96 14.65 16.77
CA ALA A 48 1.45 13.69 17.76
C ALA A 48 0.78 13.83 19.15
N ASP A 49 0.26 15.00 19.44
CA ASP A 49 -0.45 15.39 20.68
C ASP A 49 -1.95 15.09 20.64
N GLN A 50 -2.47 14.55 19.52
CA GLN A 50 -3.88 14.17 19.38
C GLN A 50 -4.07 12.65 19.51
N ALA A 51 -5.23 12.24 20.01
CA ALA A 51 -5.70 10.87 20.09
C ALA A 51 -7.09 10.71 19.48
N ASP A 52 -7.46 9.49 19.11
CA ASP A 52 -8.83 9.13 18.77
C ASP A 52 -9.63 8.95 20.07
N THR A 53 -10.44 9.92 20.47
CA THR A 53 -11.13 9.94 21.79
C THR A 53 -12.56 9.40 21.73
N ASP A 54 -13.07 9.12 20.53
CA ASP A 54 -14.39 8.50 20.29
C ASP A 54 -14.29 7.41 19.20
N PRO A 55 -13.51 6.33 19.45
CA PRO A 55 -13.15 5.37 18.39
C PRO A 55 -14.32 4.48 17.92
N LEU A 56 -15.44 4.48 18.64
CA LEU A 56 -16.66 3.74 18.26
C LEU A 56 -17.56 4.56 17.32
N ASN A 57 -17.39 5.88 17.28
CA ASN A 57 -18.17 6.79 16.44
C ASN A 57 -17.25 7.52 15.43
N LEU A 58 -16.96 6.84 14.33
CA LEU A 58 -16.09 7.38 13.28
C LEU A 58 -16.69 8.56 12.51
N ASP A 59 -17.96 8.87 12.71
CA ASP A 59 -18.60 10.04 12.12
C ASP A 59 -18.29 11.33 12.94
N ASN A 60 -17.82 11.16 14.19
CA ASN A 60 -17.36 12.26 15.02
C ASN A 60 -15.90 12.65 14.69
N VAL A 61 -15.73 13.28 13.52
CA VAL A 61 -14.39 13.64 12.99
C VAL A 61 -13.61 14.55 13.95
N ALA A 62 -14.29 15.43 14.70
CA ALA A 62 -13.66 16.32 15.67
C ALA A 62 -12.98 15.59 16.86
N LYS A 63 -13.34 14.32 17.09
CA LYS A 63 -12.76 13.48 18.14
C LYS A 63 -11.69 12.50 17.62
N GLN A 64 -11.33 12.62 16.34
CA GLN A 64 -10.28 11.82 15.73
C GLN A 64 -8.96 12.60 15.67
N ARG A 65 -7.86 11.88 15.72
CA ARG A 65 -6.53 12.41 15.39
C ARG A 65 -6.46 12.82 13.93
N GLN A 66 -6.09 14.07 13.68
CA GLN A 66 -6.11 14.70 12.35
C GLN A 66 -4.73 14.66 11.69
N LEU A 67 -4.70 14.78 10.36
CA LEU A 67 -3.46 15.13 9.65
C LEU A 67 -2.94 16.49 10.18
N ASN A 68 -1.63 16.58 10.32
CA ASN A 68 -0.98 17.87 10.51
C ASN A 68 -0.72 18.56 9.15
N ASP A 69 -0.21 19.79 9.18
CA ASP A 69 0.04 20.57 7.96
C ASP A 69 1.04 19.89 7.03
N LYS A 70 2.07 19.22 7.60
CA LYS A 70 3.02 18.43 6.82
C LYS A 70 2.34 17.27 6.11
N GLY A 71 1.50 16.50 6.80
CA GLY A 71 0.77 15.38 6.21
C GLY A 71 -0.14 15.81 5.06
N ARG A 72 -0.84 16.94 5.21
CA ARG A 72 -1.66 17.53 4.14
C ARG A 72 -0.82 18.02 2.96
N ALA A 73 0.29 18.70 3.24
CA ALA A 73 1.18 19.22 2.20
C ALA A 73 1.82 18.08 1.39
N ASP A 74 2.34 17.05 2.07
CA ASP A 74 2.96 15.89 1.43
C ASP A 74 1.96 15.10 0.57
N ALA A 75 0.75 14.85 1.09
CA ALA A 75 -0.29 14.14 0.35
C ALA A 75 -0.75 14.92 -0.89
N ARG A 76 -0.88 16.25 -0.77
CA ARG A 76 -1.21 17.12 -1.90
C ARG A 76 -0.10 17.12 -2.95
N ALA A 77 1.16 17.23 -2.53
CA ALA A 77 2.32 17.20 -3.43
C ALA A 77 2.41 15.86 -4.20
N LEU A 78 2.11 14.74 -3.54
CA LEU A 78 2.05 13.43 -4.21
C LEU A 78 0.90 13.38 -5.23
N GLY A 79 -0.27 13.91 -4.91
CA GLY A 79 -1.39 14.00 -5.84
C GLY A 79 -1.06 14.85 -7.08
N GLU A 80 -0.43 16.00 -6.89
CA GLU A 80 0.03 16.86 -7.99
C GLU A 80 1.11 16.16 -8.85
N LEU A 81 2.04 15.41 -8.22
CA LEU A 81 3.01 14.62 -8.94
C LEU A 81 2.34 13.54 -9.81
N PHE A 82 1.38 12.79 -9.25
CA PHE A 82 0.65 11.76 -9.99
C PHE A 82 -0.09 12.36 -11.18
N LYS A 83 -0.75 13.51 -10.97
CA LYS A 83 -1.42 14.25 -12.04
C LYS A 83 -0.45 14.72 -13.12
N ALA A 84 0.66 15.36 -12.75
CA ALA A 84 1.69 15.84 -13.69
C ALA A 84 2.36 14.70 -14.46
N ALA A 85 2.58 13.54 -13.79
CA ALA A 85 3.13 12.35 -14.40
C ALA A 85 2.11 11.51 -15.19
N SER A 86 0.84 11.94 -15.27
CA SER A 86 -0.26 11.20 -15.91
C SER A 86 -0.45 9.79 -15.33
N VAL A 87 -0.33 9.64 -14.00
CA VAL A 87 -0.63 8.39 -13.30
C VAL A 87 -2.15 8.27 -13.12
N PRO A 88 -2.82 7.31 -13.79
CA PRO A 88 -4.27 7.20 -13.74
C PRO A 88 -4.71 6.49 -12.46
N ILE A 89 -5.56 7.13 -11.64
CA ILE A 89 -6.21 6.52 -10.47
C ILE A 89 -7.66 6.20 -10.80
N GLY A 90 -8.00 4.92 -10.90
CA GLY A 90 -9.34 4.38 -11.11
C GLY A 90 -10.12 4.34 -9.79
N LYS A 91 -10.11 3.21 -9.09
CA LYS A 91 -10.73 3.08 -7.77
C LYS A 91 -9.85 3.66 -6.67
N SER A 92 -10.49 4.28 -5.67
CA SER A 92 -9.83 4.77 -4.47
C SER A 92 -10.60 4.30 -3.24
N TYR A 93 -9.91 3.61 -2.33
CA TYR A 93 -10.44 3.14 -1.06
C TYR A 93 -9.71 3.81 0.09
N SER A 94 -10.40 4.01 1.20
CA SER A 94 -9.76 4.47 2.44
C SER A 94 -10.36 3.80 3.67
N SER A 95 -9.60 3.81 4.74
CA SER A 95 -10.16 3.65 6.08
C SER A 95 -11.24 4.70 6.35
N ARG A 96 -12.18 4.38 7.25
CA ARG A 96 -13.20 5.33 7.72
C ARG A 96 -12.63 6.43 8.63
N PHE A 97 -11.41 6.29 9.14
CA PHE A 97 -10.76 7.39 9.87
C PHE A 97 -10.46 8.55 8.93
N PHE A 98 -10.83 9.77 9.36
CA PHE A 98 -10.77 10.96 8.52
C PHE A 98 -9.36 11.25 7.99
N ARG A 99 -8.30 11.01 8.77
CA ARG A 99 -6.90 11.13 8.31
C ARG A 99 -6.59 10.29 7.08
N ALA A 100 -7.20 9.11 6.96
CA ALA A 100 -7.01 8.25 5.77
C ALA A 100 -7.89 8.72 4.60
N VAL A 101 -9.13 9.13 4.88
CA VAL A 101 -10.04 9.72 3.87
C VAL A 101 -9.40 10.98 3.27
N GLU A 102 -8.93 11.89 4.11
CA GLU A 102 -8.29 13.14 3.66
C GLU A 102 -7.02 12.86 2.85
N THR A 103 -6.16 11.93 3.30
CA THR A 103 -4.97 11.52 2.54
C THR A 103 -5.34 10.96 1.17
N ALA A 104 -6.32 10.06 1.10
CA ALA A 104 -6.76 9.45 -0.16
C ALA A 104 -7.35 10.49 -1.13
N ARG A 105 -8.15 11.44 -0.62
CA ARG A 105 -8.71 12.54 -1.38
C ARG A 105 -7.63 13.43 -1.98
N LEU A 106 -6.62 13.80 -1.18
CA LEU A 106 -5.51 14.65 -1.62
C LEU A 106 -4.63 13.98 -2.67
N ILE A 107 -4.36 12.68 -2.53
CA ILE A 107 -3.56 11.92 -3.51
C ILE A 107 -4.38 11.60 -4.76
N GLY A 108 -5.60 11.09 -4.60
CA GLY A 108 -6.42 10.58 -5.71
C GLY A 108 -7.22 11.64 -6.46
N GLY A 109 -7.30 12.88 -5.94
CA GLY A 109 -8.05 13.99 -6.54
C GLY A 109 -9.57 13.82 -6.54
N LYS A 110 -10.10 12.80 -5.84
CA LYS A 110 -11.52 12.48 -5.73
C LYS A 110 -11.86 11.83 -4.40
N GLU A 111 -13.14 11.77 -4.07
CA GLU A 111 -13.63 11.13 -2.85
C GLU A 111 -13.35 9.62 -2.88
N PRO A 112 -12.67 9.04 -1.86
CA PRO A 112 -12.47 7.61 -1.78
C PRO A 112 -13.73 6.89 -1.28
N GLN A 113 -13.85 5.61 -1.57
CA GLN A 113 -14.79 4.73 -0.91
C GLN A 113 -14.25 4.38 0.48
N ALA A 114 -14.77 5.04 1.51
CA ALA A 114 -14.42 4.73 2.90
C ALA A 114 -15.06 3.40 3.34
N THR A 115 -14.25 2.49 3.89
CA THR A 115 -14.71 1.14 4.26
C THR A 115 -14.07 0.67 5.58
N PRO A 116 -14.80 -0.10 6.40
CA PRO A 116 -14.22 -0.75 7.57
C PRO A 116 -13.13 -1.78 7.20
N ASP A 117 -13.14 -2.31 5.99
CA ASP A 117 -12.24 -3.39 5.54
C ASP A 117 -10.76 -3.00 5.57
N VAL A 118 -10.46 -1.72 5.46
CA VAL A 118 -9.10 -1.19 5.54
C VAL A 118 -8.93 -0.19 6.70
N SER A 119 -9.87 -0.21 7.68
CA SER A 119 -9.79 0.60 8.89
C SER A 119 -9.06 -0.15 10.01
N GLU A 120 -8.22 0.56 10.77
CA GLU A 120 -7.60 -0.05 11.94
C GLU A 120 -8.64 -0.36 13.02
N GLY A 121 -8.39 -1.44 13.78
CA GLY A 121 -9.30 -1.88 14.83
C GLY A 121 -9.01 -1.26 16.19
N GLY A 122 -7.76 -0.91 16.42
CA GLY A 122 -7.32 -0.47 17.73
C GLY A 122 -7.67 -1.52 18.81
N LEU A 123 -8.06 -1.05 19.99
CA LEU A 123 -8.48 -1.90 21.11
C LEU A 123 -9.97 -2.29 21.08
N VAL A 124 -10.74 -1.79 20.10
CA VAL A 124 -12.21 -1.94 20.06
C VAL A 124 -12.69 -3.03 19.10
N VAL A 125 -11.75 -3.67 18.38
CA VAL A 125 -12.06 -4.69 17.38
C VAL A 125 -11.57 -6.06 17.86
N SER A 126 -12.42 -7.08 17.70
CA SER A 126 -12.05 -8.45 18.06
C SER A 126 -10.94 -9.00 17.14
N PRO A 127 -10.16 -10.00 17.60
CA PRO A 127 -9.17 -10.67 16.75
C PRO A 127 -9.77 -11.24 15.46
N ASN A 128 -10.99 -11.79 15.51
CA ASN A 128 -11.66 -12.33 14.33
C ASN A 128 -11.98 -11.25 13.30
N GLU A 129 -12.45 -10.09 13.76
CA GLU A 129 -12.73 -8.96 12.87
C GLU A 129 -11.43 -8.37 12.31
N ASN A 130 -10.34 -8.32 13.10
CA ASN A 130 -9.05 -7.89 12.61
C ASN A 130 -8.50 -8.84 11.53
N ASN A 131 -8.63 -10.17 11.72
CA ASN A 131 -8.28 -11.17 10.71
C ASN A 131 -9.11 -11.00 9.43
N ARG A 132 -10.42 -10.73 9.55
CA ARG A 132 -11.30 -10.45 8.42
C ARG A 132 -10.83 -9.22 7.63
N ARG A 133 -10.48 -8.12 8.31
CA ARG A 133 -9.95 -6.89 7.68
C ARG A 133 -8.62 -7.14 7.01
N THR A 134 -7.74 -7.92 7.63
CA THR A 134 -6.47 -8.36 7.05
C THR A 134 -6.68 -9.12 5.74
N ALA A 135 -7.61 -10.07 5.72
CA ALA A 135 -7.98 -10.82 4.53
C ALA A 135 -8.59 -9.92 3.45
N ALA A 136 -9.45 -8.97 3.83
CA ALA A 136 -10.07 -8.01 2.93
C ALA A 136 -9.03 -7.09 2.26
N LEU A 137 -8.05 -6.57 3.02
CA LEU A 137 -6.97 -5.77 2.44
C LEU A 137 -6.13 -6.57 1.44
N ARG A 138 -5.78 -7.83 1.77
CA ARG A 138 -5.06 -8.72 0.83
C ARG A 138 -5.88 -8.98 -0.43
N ALA A 139 -7.18 -9.21 -0.31
CA ALA A 139 -8.08 -9.42 -1.45
C ALA A 139 -8.16 -8.17 -2.35
N LEU A 140 -8.25 -6.96 -1.77
CA LEU A 140 -8.21 -5.71 -2.51
C LEU A 140 -6.88 -5.52 -3.27
N VAL A 141 -5.76 -5.93 -2.66
CA VAL A 141 -4.43 -5.84 -3.29
C VAL A 141 -4.27 -6.88 -4.41
N GLY A 142 -4.87 -8.07 -4.28
CA GLY A 142 -4.87 -9.11 -5.31
C GLY A 142 -5.85 -8.87 -6.46
N ALA A 143 -6.79 -7.92 -6.29
CA ALA A 143 -7.78 -7.60 -7.32
C ALA A 143 -7.16 -6.73 -8.43
N ALA A 144 -7.37 -7.12 -9.68
CA ALA A 144 -6.94 -6.33 -10.82
C ALA A 144 -7.65 -4.96 -10.83
N PRO A 145 -6.92 -3.84 -11.00
CA PRO A 145 -7.52 -2.54 -11.23
C PRO A 145 -8.36 -2.50 -12.51
N GLU A 146 -9.20 -1.49 -12.65
CA GLU A 146 -9.88 -1.21 -13.92
C GLU A 146 -8.86 -1.00 -15.04
N PRO A 147 -9.12 -1.48 -16.27
CA PRO A 147 -8.16 -1.39 -17.37
C PRO A 147 -7.58 0.02 -17.54
N GLY A 148 -6.27 0.12 -17.64
CA GLY A 148 -5.56 1.38 -17.82
C GLY A 148 -5.51 2.27 -16.58
N THR A 149 -5.91 1.79 -15.39
CA THR A 149 -5.85 2.58 -14.15
C THR A 149 -5.10 1.84 -13.04
N ASN A 150 -4.82 2.56 -11.95
CA ASN A 150 -4.34 2.00 -10.69
C ASN A 150 -5.45 2.10 -9.63
N THR A 151 -5.40 1.20 -8.63
CA THR A 151 -6.22 1.30 -7.43
C THR A 151 -5.41 1.96 -6.31
N LEU A 152 -5.97 2.98 -5.68
CA LEU A 152 -5.39 3.61 -4.48
C LEU A 152 -6.09 3.07 -3.24
N ILE A 153 -5.32 2.68 -2.21
CA ILE A 153 -5.82 2.24 -0.90
C ILE A 153 -5.07 3.00 0.18
N VAL A 154 -5.77 3.78 1.01
CA VAL A 154 -5.17 4.47 2.15
C VAL A 154 -5.64 3.86 3.46
N THR A 155 -4.69 3.41 4.25
CA THR A 155 -4.94 2.67 5.49
C THR A 155 -3.93 3.03 6.58
N HIS A 156 -3.72 2.16 7.56
CA HIS A 156 -2.93 2.38 8.77
C HIS A 156 -1.79 1.36 8.91
N LYS A 157 -0.77 1.72 9.71
CA LYS A 157 0.37 0.83 10.00
C LYS A 157 -0.06 -0.55 10.49
N PRO A 158 -1.00 -0.71 11.47
CA PRO A 158 -1.42 -2.04 11.91
C PRO A 158 -1.97 -2.91 10.77
N ASN A 159 -2.88 -2.36 9.95
CA ASN A 159 -3.46 -3.11 8.83
C ASN A 159 -2.40 -3.57 7.80
N ILE A 160 -1.44 -2.68 7.49
CA ILE A 160 -0.35 -2.98 6.56
C ILE A 160 0.56 -4.07 7.13
N LEU A 161 0.93 -3.96 8.42
CA LEU A 161 1.75 -4.94 9.11
C LEU A 161 1.09 -6.31 9.17
N ASP A 162 -0.20 -6.37 9.53
CA ASP A 162 -0.97 -7.61 9.60
C ASP A 162 -1.15 -8.26 8.20
N ALA A 163 -1.32 -7.44 7.16
CA ALA A 163 -1.50 -7.93 5.81
C ALA A 163 -0.21 -8.41 5.17
N PHE A 164 0.91 -7.71 5.35
CA PHE A 164 2.12 -7.93 4.56
C PHE A 164 3.33 -8.39 5.37
N GLY A 165 3.23 -8.37 6.71
CA GLY A 165 4.24 -8.95 7.60
C GLY A 165 5.32 -7.98 8.08
N ARG A 166 6.37 -8.55 8.67
CA ARG A 166 7.37 -7.83 9.47
C ARG A 166 8.17 -6.77 8.71
N ASP A 167 8.33 -6.90 7.41
CA ASP A 167 9.08 -5.95 6.58
C ASP A 167 8.44 -4.56 6.55
N TRP A 168 7.15 -4.46 6.96
CA TRP A 168 6.43 -3.19 7.11
C TRP A 168 6.42 -2.63 8.53
N PHE A 169 7.19 -3.23 9.47
CA PHE A 169 7.21 -2.76 10.86
C PHE A 169 7.63 -1.27 10.96
N GLU A 170 8.56 -0.83 10.11
CA GLU A 170 9.06 0.55 10.08
C GLU A 170 8.39 1.43 9.00
N ILE A 171 7.22 1.03 8.46
CA ILE A 171 6.52 1.83 7.46
C ILE A 171 6.23 3.25 7.98
N LYS A 172 6.62 4.25 7.19
CA LYS A 172 6.50 5.67 7.56
C LYS A 172 5.14 6.23 7.14
N GLU A 173 4.71 7.33 7.78
CA GLU A 173 3.52 8.09 7.37
C GLU A 173 3.69 8.60 5.94
N GLY A 174 2.68 8.40 5.12
CA GLY A 174 2.71 8.72 3.69
C GLY A 174 3.51 7.76 2.81
N GLU A 175 4.15 6.73 3.36
CA GLU A 175 4.85 5.72 2.57
C GLU A 175 3.87 4.88 1.76
N ALA A 176 4.18 4.69 0.47
CA ALA A 176 3.44 3.86 -0.46
C ALA A 176 4.13 2.52 -0.71
N SER A 177 3.36 1.44 -0.69
CA SER A 177 3.74 0.11 -1.16
C SER A 177 2.99 -0.19 -2.45
N ILE A 178 3.70 -0.51 -3.52
CA ILE A 178 3.14 -0.71 -4.85
C ILE A 178 3.14 -2.20 -5.15
N PHE A 179 1.98 -2.74 -5.47
CA PHE A 179 1.78 -4.15 -5.78
C PHE A 179 1.30 -4.34 -7.22
N LYS A 180 1.73 -5.45 -7.83
CA LYS A 180 1.23 -5.92 -9.12
C LYS A 180 0.37 -7.16 -8.89
N PRO A 181 -0.97 -7.09 -9.06
CA PRO A 181 -1.83 -8.27 -9.05
C PRO A 181 -1.49 -9.24 -10.19
N ALA A 182 -1.55 -10.54 -9.91
CA ALA A 182 -1.30 -11.59 -10.91
C ALA A 182 -2.57 -12.08 -11.63
N GLY A 183 -3.75 -11.66 -11.17
CA GLY A 183 -5.04 -12.03 -11.76
C GLY A 183 -5.69 -13.27 -11.14
N ASP A 184 -4.97 -14.02 -10.33
CA ASP A 184 -5.44 -15.20 -9.59
C ASP A 184 -5.67 -14.91 -8.09
N GLY A 185 -5.70 -13.64 -7.71
CA GLY A 185 -5.79 -13.17 -6.32
C GLY A 185 -4.43 -13.04 -5.62
N THR A 186 -3.34 -13.49 -6.25
CA THR A 186 -1.98 -13.24 -5.76
C THR A 186 -1.44 -11.91 -6.26
N TYR A 187 -0.34 -11.45 -5.65
CA TYR A 187 0.31 -10.18 -6.01
C TYR A 187 1.79 -10.22 -5.67
N THR A 188 2.57 -9.38 -6.34
CA THR A 188 3.99 -9.16 -6.05
C THR A 188 4.25 -7.74 -5.63
N LEU A 189 5.17 -7.53 -4.68
CA LEU A 189 5.65 -6.20 -4.31
C LEU A 189 6.57 -5.70 -5.44
N VAL A 190 6.26 -4.51 -5.97
CA VAL A 190 7.03 -3.84 -7.02
C VAL A 190 8.01 -2.82 -6.45
N GLY A 191 7.56 -2.09 -5.43
CA GLY A 191 8.41 -1.09 -4.77
C GLY A 191 7.76 -0.54 -3.51
N ARG A 192 8.60 0.09 -2.68
CA ARG A 192 8.16 0.89 -1.54
C ARG A 192 8.81 2.26 -1.66
N VAL A 193 8.01 3.32 -1.57
CA VAL A 193 8.45 4.69 -1.78
C VAL A 193 8.01 5.55 -0.61
N GLN A 194 8.95 6.11 0.13
CA GLN A 194 8.65 7.08 1.18
C GLN A 194 8.18 8.39 0.56
N ILE A 195 7.35 9.15 1.29
CA ILE A 195 6.71 10.35 0.75
C ILE A 195 7.72 11.39 0.22
N ASN A 196 8.88 11.51 0.85
CA ASN A 196 9.94 12.43 0.44
C ASN A 196 10.78 11.94 -0.76
N GLN A 197 10.72 10.66 -1.10
CA GLN A 197 11.47 10.07 -2.22
C GLN A 197 10.80 10.36 -3.57
N TRP A 198 9.49 10.62 -3.58
CA TRP A 198 8.78 10.99 -4.80
C TRP A 198 9.26 12.33 -5.39
N ALA A 199 9.73 13.26 -4.54
CA ALA A 199 10.16 14.58 -4.97
C ALA A 199 11.49 14.58 -5.76
N THR A 200 12.27 13.50 -5.70
CA THR A 200 13.56 13.34 -6.39
C THR A 200 13.43 12.73 -7.79
N SER A 201 12.22 12.33 -8.17
CA SER A 201 11.88 11.66 -9.45
C SER A 201 11.51 12.66 -10.55
N LYS A 202 12.31 13.73 -10.74
CA LYS A 202 12.11 14.74 -11.80
C LYS A 202 12.87 14.39 -13.05
#